data_c1b51e1daa37c80c7bacc5a6063eab2d
#
_entry.id   c1b51e1daa37c80c7bacc5a6063eab2d
#
_cell.length_a   1.000
_cell.length_b   1.000
_cell.length_c   1.000
_cell.angle_alpha   90.00
_cell.angle_beta   90.00
_cell.angle_gamma   90.00
#
_symmetry.space_group_name_H-M   'P 1'
#
loop_
_entity.id
_entity.type
_entity.pdbx_description
1 polymer ?
#
loop_
_entity_poly.entity_id
_entity_poly.type
_entity_poly.pdbx_seq_one_letter_code
_entity_poly.pdbx_strand_id
1 'polypeptide(L)'
;METKPIKKHLNRLLLDPNNYRFIDRPEYKQVSDEQIADARVQQRTAEFLKGKNNENIADLINSFKTNGVLRQDPIQVRPLGDNYVVIEGNRRTVTLKYLYEQFQKGMDVGVLTESDFKSIELIELQGQDRRHELIAMGLNHISGKKRWSPVNQTRLIRDLFEECGMTEEEICNTLGITKHYLRRSMRTLALIERYKDSDYGDQFQTDKYSIFEEII
;
A
#
# COMPACT_ATOMS: atom_id res chain seq x y z
N MET A 1 -19.54 0.41 -1.27
CA MET A 1 -18.49 -0.53 -0.84
C MET A 1 -18.95 -1.22 0.43
N GLU A 2 -19.26 -2.50 0.35
CA GLU A 2 -19.63 -3.28 1.54
C GLU A 2 -18.36 -3.73 2.26
N THR A 3 -18.35 -3.62 3.60
CA THR A 3 -17.23 -4.02 4.43
C THR A 3 -17.74 -4.84 5.61
N LYS A 4 -16.93 -5.78 6.08
CA LYS A 4 -17.27 -6.64 7.21
C LYS A 4 -16.12 -6.65 8.23
N PRO A 5 -16.36 -6.34 9.51
CA PRO A 5 -15.37 -6.53 10.55
C PRO A 5 -15.17 -8.03 10.80
N ILE A 6 -13.90 -8.44 10.82
CA ILE A 6 -13.49 -9.83 11.09
C ILE A 6 -12.29 -9.85 12.04
N LYS A 7 -12.03 -11.01 12.65
CA LYS A 7 -10.81 -11.27 13.43
C LYS A 7 -10.09 -12.46 12.86
N LYS A 8 -8.79 -12.32 12.61
CA LYS A 8 -7.95 -13.40 12.04
C LYS A 8 -6.59 -13.43 12.72
N HIS A 9 -5.97 -14.60 12.69
CA HIS A 9 -4.59 -14.78 13.12
C HIS A 9 -3.64 -14.07 12.13
N LEU A 10 -2.58 -13.46 12.64
CA LEU A 10 -1.59 -12.73 11.84
C LEU A 10 -0.99 -13.56 10.69
N ASN A 11 -0.82 -14.87 10.88
CA ASN A 11 -0.29 -15.77 9.84
C ASN A 11 -1.22 -15.92 8.62
N ARG A 12 -2.50 -15.54 8.75
CA ARG A 12 -3.45 -15.52 7.62
C ARG A 12 -3.33 -14.26 6.77
N LEU A 13 -2.54 -13.28 7.19
CA LEU A 13 -2.37 -12.02 6.47
C LEU A 13 -1.19 -12.11 5.51
N LEU A 14 -1.45 -11.89 4.24
CA LEU A 14 -0.45 -11.77 3.19
C LEU A 14 -0.21 -10.30 2.89
N LEU A 15 1.06 -9.90 2.82
CA LEU A 15 1.44 -8.56 2.36
C LEU A 15 1.14 -8.45 0.86
N ASP A 16 0.67 -7.28 0.43
CA ASP A 16 0.38 -7.03 -0.98
C ASP A 16 1.66 -6.65 -1.74
N PRO A 17 2.18 -7.53 -2.64
CA PRO A 17 3.35 -7.22 -3.46
C PRO A 17 3.04 -6.19 -4.55
N ASN A 18 1.76 -5.99 -4.88
CA ASN A 18 1.28 -5.04 -5.89
C ASN A 18 0.90 -3.68 -5.29
N ASN A 19 1.32 -3.41 -4.05
CA ASN A 19 1.04 -2.15 -3.39
C ASN A 19 1.66 -0.97 -4.17
N TYR A 20 0.87 0.08 -4.42
CA TYR A 20 1.29 1.27 -5.17
C TYR A 20 2.53 1.97 -4.60
N ARG A 21 2.86 1.73 -3.34
CA ARG A 21 4.12 2.20 -2.74
C ARG A 21 5.38 1.70 -3.47
N PHE A 22 5.28 0.61 -4.23
CA PHE A 22 6.42 -0.04 -4.88
C PHE A 22 6.48 0.17 -6.39
N ILE A 23 5.43 0.67 -7.01
CA ILE A 23 5.30 0.72 -8.49
C ILE A 23 6.37 1.59 -9.14
N ASP A 24 6.88 2.60 -8.44
CA ASP A 24 7.97 3.46 -8.93
C ASP A 24 9.37 2.84 -8.77
N ARG A 25 9.51 1.69 -8.11
CA ARG A 25 10.80 1.02 -7.93
C ARG A 25 11.23 0.29 -9.20
N PRO A 26 12.52 0.37 -9.58
CA PRO A 26 13.05 -0.35 -10.76
C PRO A 26 12.85 -1.87 -10.68
N GLU A 27 12.89 -2.42 -9.47
CA GLU A 27 12.75 -3.86 -9.23
C GLU A 27 11.29 -4.33 -9.14
N TYR A 28 10.33 -3.40 -9.23
CA TYR A 28 8.91 -3.76 -9.17
C TYR A 28 8.52 -4.65 -10.35
N LYS A 29 7.85 -5.75 -10.02
CA LYS A 29 7.17 -6.62 -10.98
C LYS A 29 5.81 -6.96 -10.41
N GLN A 30 4.78 -6.83 -11.24
CA GLN A 30 3.43 -7.25 -10.89
C GLN A 30 3.41 -8.75 -10.60
N VAL A 31 2.69 -9.14 -9.58
CA VAL A 31 2.55 -10.53 -9.10
C VAL A 31 1.10 -10.95 -9.26
N SER A 32 0.85 -12.11 -9.86
CA SER A 32 -0.51 -12.66 -9.96
C SER A 32 -1.01 -13.18 -8.61
N ASP A 33 -2.33 -13.30 -8.45
CA ASP A 33 -2.94 -13.73 -7.20
C ASP A 33 -2.45 -15.13 -6.75
N GLU A 34 -2.22 -16.04 -7.69
CA GLU A 34 -1.71 -17.39 -7.42
C GLU A 34 -0.31 -17.38 -6.79
N GLN A 35 0.46 -16.34 -7.04
CA GLN A 35 1.84 -16.20 -6.58
C GLN A 35 1.98 -15.36 -5.31
N ILE A 36 0.95 -14.63 -4.90
CA ILE A 36 1.03 -13.74 -3.72
C ILE A 36 1.44 -14.50 -2.46
N ALA A 37 0.94 -15.73 -2.29
CA ALA A 37 1.25 -16.55 -1.11
C ALA A 37 2.63 -17.20 -1.14
N ASP A 38 3.41 -17.10 -2.24
CA ASP A 38 4.75 -17.63 -2.33
C ASP A 38 5.66 -17.00 -1.26
N ALA A 39 6.43 -17.85 -0.56
CA ALA A 39 7.28 -17.42 0.54
C ALA A 39 8.33 -16.37 0.10
N ARG A 40 8.90 -16.50 -1.11
CA ARG A 40 9.90 -15.57 -1.64
C ARG A 40 9.26 -14.24 -1.98
N VAL A 41 8.02 -14.26 -2.53
CA VAL A 41 7.25 -13.04 -2.80
C VAL A 41 6.95 -12.32 -1.50
N GLN A 42 6.46 -13.02 -0.48
CA GLN A 42 6.16 -12.44 0.83
C GLN A 42 7.42 -11.90 1.53
N GLN A 43 8.54 -12.62 1.47
CA GLN A 43 9.81 -12.16 2.03
C GLN A 43 10.27 -10.85 1.34
N ARG A 44 10.32 -10.82 0.00
CA ARG A 44 10.71 -9.62 -0.77
C ARG A 44 9.80 -8.43 -0.45
N THR A 45 8.49 -8.67 -0.38
CA THR A 45 7.53 -7.63 -0.04
C THR A 45 7.75 -7.09 1.38
N ALA A 46 8.05 -7.98 2.33
CA ALA A 46 8.37 -7.58 3.70
C ALA A 46 9.67 -6.75 3.76
N GLU A 47 10.70 -7.12 3.01
CA GLU A 47 11.96 -6.36 2.93
C GLU A 47 11.74 -4.96 2.35
N PHE A 48 10.94 -4.82 1.30
CA PHE A 48 10.57 -3.52 0.73
C PHE A 48 9.81 -2.64 1.72
N LEU A 49 8.89 -3.23 2.49
CA LEU A 49 8.12 -2.49 3.50
C LEU A 49 8.96 -2.07 4.69
N LYS A 50 9.86 -2.93 5.16
CA LYS A 50 10.71 -2.66 6.32
C LYS A 50 11.81 -1.65 6.01
N GLY A 51 12.36 -1.69 4.80
CA GLY A 51 13.55 -0.93 4.45
C GLY A 51 14.82 -1.49 5.09
N LYS A 52 15.93 -0.83 4.85
CA LYS A 52 17.22 -1.22 5.44
C LYS A 52 17.18 -1.01 6.96
N ASN A 53 17.54 -2.04 7.72
CA ASN A 53 17.53 -2.01 9.19
C ASN A 53 16.16 -1.59 9.80
N ASN A 54 15.05 -1.94 9.15
CA ASN A 54 13.68 -1.60 9.60
C ASN A 54 13.38 -0.09 9.66
N GLU A 55 14.13 0.76 8.96
CA GLU A 55 13.98 2.23 8.97
C GLU A 55 12.56 2.70 8.64
N ASN A 56 11.87 1.99 7.72
CA ASN A 56 10.52 2.36 7.28
C ASN A 56 9.41 1.97 8.27
N ILE A 57 9.72 1.20 9.32
CA ILE A 57 8.75 0.72 10.31
C ILE A 57 9.18 1.01 11.77
N ALA A 58 10.29 1.70 11.98
CA ALA A 58 10.82 1.98 13.31
C ALA A 58 9.82 2.78 14.17
N ASP A 59 9.11 3.74 13.57
CA ASP A 59 8.04 4.50 14.20
C ASP A 59 6.91 3.61 14.71
N LEU A 60 6.51 2.63 13.91
CA LEU A 60 5.45 1.68 14.26
C LEU A 60 5.91 0.65 15.29
N ILE A 61 7.15 0.18 15.22
CA ILE A 61 7.73 -0.70 16.24
C ILE A 61 7.65 -0.03 17.63
N ASN A 62 8.12 1.21 17.73
CA ASN A 62 8.10 1.96 18.98
C ASN A 62 6.66 2.21 19.47
N SER A 63 5.77 2.61 18.56
CA SER A 63 4.36 2.84 18.86
C SER A 63 3.68 1.58 19.38
N PHE A 64 3.87 0.43 18.72
CA PHE A 64 3.22 -0.83 19.13
C PHE A 64 3.78 -1.37 20.45
N LYS A 65 5.08 -1.24 20.68
CA LYS A 65 5.69 -1.62 21.95
C LYS A 65 5.17 -0.79 23.12
N THR A 66 4.87 0.48 22.89
CA THR A 66 4.44 1.41 23.95
C THR A 66 2.92 1.40 24.15
N ASN A 67 2.16 1.42 23.07
CA ASN A 67 0.71 1.67 23.11
C ASN A 67 -0.14 0.45 22.72
N GLY A 68 0.48 -0.67 22.32
CA GLY A 68 -0.23 -1.80 21.71
C GLY A 68 -0.74 -1.50 20.30
N VAL A 69 -1.58 -2.39 19.79
CA VAL A 69 -2.17 -2.25 18.45
C VAL A 69 -3.32 -1.25 18.49
N LEU A 70 -3.11 -0.06 17.94
CA LEU A 70 -4.14 0.98 17.89
C LEU A 70 -5.25 0.63 16.90
N ARG A 71 -6.52 0.72 17.34
CA ARG A 71 -7.72 0.38 16.56
C ARG A 71 -8.20 1.50 15.62
N GLN A 72 -7.58 2.68 15.70
CA GLN A 72 -8.06 3.89 14.99
C GLN A 72 -7.99 3.79 13.47
N ASP A 73 -7.05 2.98 12.96
CA ASP A 73 -6.87 2.75 11.52
C ASP A 73 -6.89 1.24 11.24
N PRO A 74 -8.03 0.59 11.05
CA PRO A 74 -8.10 -0.85 10.86
C PRO A 74 -7.37 -1.28 9.59
N ILE A 75 -6.75 -2.47 9.65
CA ILE A 75 -6.16 -3.11 8.47
C ILE A 75 -7.30 -3.58 7.56
N GLN A 76 -7.26 -3.18 6.30
CA GLN A 76 -8.25 -3.59 5.29
C GLN A 76 -7.69 -4.72 4.44
N VAL A 77 -8.51 -5.74 4.23
CA VAL A 77 -8.10 -6.96 3.55
C VAL A 77 -9.12 -7.43 2.52
N ARG A 78 -8.65 -8.17 1.52
CA ARG A 78 -9.50 -8.99 0.66
C ARG A 78 -9.21 -10.48 0.85
N PRO A 79 -10.20 -11.36 0.70
CA PRO A 79 -9.97 -12.79 0.77
C PRO A 79 -9.13 -13.29 -0.41
N LEU A 80 -8.27 -14.28 -0.16
CA LEU A 80 -7.51 -15.03 -1.16
C LEU A 80 -7.35 -16.48 -0.69
N GLY A 81 -8.23 -17.38 -1.11
CA GLY A 81 -8.32 -18.73 -0.59
C GLY A 81 -8.54 -18.71 0.93
N ASP A 82 -7.69 -19.43 1.67
CA ASP A 82 -7.72 -19.45 3.15
C ASP A 82 -7.05 -18.25 3.82
N ASN A 83 -6.42 -17.37 3.04
CA ASN A 83 -5.67 -16.21 3.52
C ASN A 83 -6.37 -14.90 3.15
N TYR A 84 -5.75 -13.79 3.55
CA TYR A 84 -6.24 -12.44 3.31
C TYR A 84 -5.10 -11.56 2.83
N VAL A 85 -5.24 -10.95 1.66
CA VAL A 85 -4.28 -9.96 1.14
C VAL A 85 -4.59 -8.61 1.77
N VAL A 86 -3.56 -7.97 2.28
CA VAL A 86 -3.67 -6.65 2.93
C VAL A 86 -3.71 -5.56 1.87
N ILE A 87 -4.88 -4.96 1.68
CA ILE A 87 -5.08 -3.83 0.76
C ILE A 87 -4.57 -2.53 1.40
N GLU A 88 -4.95 -2.28 2.67
CA GLU A 88 -4.48 -1.13 3.45
C GLU A 88 -3.97 -1.58 4.82
N GLY A 89 -2.83 -1.01 5.23
CA GLY A 89 -2.17 -1.35 6.49
C GLY A 89 -0.97 -2.28 6.32
N ASN A 90 -0.38 -2.40 5.13
CA ASN A 90 0.79 -3.25 4.87
C ASN A 90 1.98 -2.93 5.80
N ARG A 91 2.28 -1.64 6.08
CA ARG A 91 3.33 -1.28 7.06
C ARG A 91 3.00 -1.79 8.46
N ARG A 92 1.75 -1.65 8.91
CA ARG A 92 1.30 -2.15 10.22
C ARG A 92 1.40 -3.67 10.29
N THR A 93 0.97 -4.35 9.24
CA THR A 93 1.02 -5.82 9.15
C THR A 93 2.44 -6.35 9.20
N VAL A 94 3.38 -5.78 8.42
CA VAL A 94 4.78 -6.22 8.45
C VAL A 94 5.46 -5.92 9.79
N THR A 95 5.08 -4.82 10.44
CA THR A 95 5.57 -4.50 11.80
C THR A 95 5.08 -5.53 12.82
N LEU A 96 3.80 -5.91 12.76
CA LEU A 96 3.25 -6.97 13.63
C LEU A 96 3.93 -8.32 13.36
N LYS A 97 4.17 -8.68 12.10
CA LYS A 97 4.91 -9.91 11.75
C LYS A 97 6.33 -9.90 12.34
N TYR A 98 7.03 -8.78 12.21
CA TYR A 98 8.35 -8.60 12.80
C TYR A 98 8.32 -8.74 14.33
N LEU A 99 7.39 -8.07 15.01
CA LEU A 99 7.25 -8.15 16.47
C LEU A 99 6.82 -9.55 16.94
N TYR A 100 6.00 -10.25 16.16
CA TYR A 100 5.64 -11.64 16.46
C TYR A 100 6.84 -12.58 16.39
N GLU A 101 7.72 -12.40 15.39
CA GLU A 101 9.00 -13.14 15.31
C GLU A 101 9.90 -12.85 16.54
N GLN A 102 9.95 -11.59 16.99
CA GLN A 102 10.68 -11.23 18.20
C GLN A 102 10.06 -11.88 19.45
N PHE A 103 8.74 -11.83 19.58
CA PHE A 103 8.01 -12.47 20.67
C PHE A 103 8.28 -13.97 20.75
N GLN A 104 8.25 -14.67 19.59
CA GLN A 104 8.55 -16.11 19.53
C GLN A 104 9.99 -16.44 19.95
N LYS A 105 10.92 -15.50 19.80
CA LYS A 105 12.32 -15.61 20.25
C LYS A 105 12.52 -15.21 21.70
N GLY A 106 11.46 -14.86 22.41
CA GLY A 106 11.51 -14.38 23.81
C GLY A 106 12.12 -12.99 23.97
N MET A 107 12.16 -12.20 22.88
CA MET A 107 12.66 -10.83 22.93
C MET A 107 11.58 -9.86 23.39
N ASP A 108 12.00 -8.72 23.93
CA ASP A 108 11.10 -7.67 24.39
C ASP A 108 10.24 -7.11 23.23
N VAL A 109 8.93 -7.16 23.39
CA VAL A 109 7.92 -6.59 22.48
C VAL A 109 7.02 -5.54 23.18
N GLY A 110 7.45 -5.05 24.33
CA GLY A 110 6.72 -4.04 25.12
C GLY A 110 5.42 -4.59 25.69
N VAL A 111 4.34 -3.84 25.52
CA VAL A 111 3.01 -4.19 26.06
C VAL A 111 2.26 -5.25 25.24
N LEU A 112 2.80 -5.70 24.12
CA LEU A 112 2.13 -6.69 23.28
C LEU A 112 2.10 -8.07 23.90
N THR A 113 0.98 -8.74 23.73
CA THR A 113 0.72 -10.10 24.22
C THR A 113 0.49 -11.06 23.05
N GLU A 114 0.50 -12.36 23.32
CA GLU A 114 0.20 -13.37 22.29
C GLU A 114 -1.19 -13.17 21.66
N SER A 115 -2.17 -12.68 22.40
CA SER A 115 -3.52 -12.42 21.89
C SER A 115 -3.55 -11.35 20.81
N ASP A 116 -2.63 -10.36 20.88
CA ASP A 116 -2.53 -9.29 19.88
C ASP A 116 -2.08 -9.80 18.50
N PHE A 117 -1.42 -10.94 18.45
CA PHE A 117 -1.01 -11.59 17.20
C PHE A 117 -1.99 -12.66 16.71
N LYS A 118 -2.71 -13.30 17.66
CA LYS A 118 -3.67 -14.37 17.34
C LYS A 118 -5.03 -13.86 16.88
N SER A 119 -5.40 -12.63 17.24
CA SER A 119 -6.75 -12.07 16.99
C SER A 119 -6.68 -10.63 16.50
N ILE A 120 -6.16 -10.45 15.28
CA ILE A 120 -6.08 -9.13 14.63
C ILE A 120 -7.48 -8.70 14.17
N GLU A 121 -7.90 -7.50 14.55
CA GLU A 121 -9.12 -6.87 14.06
C GLU A 121 -8.87 -6.30 12.65
N LEU A 122 -9.71 -6.69 11.70
CA LEU A 122 -9.59 -6.38 10.28
C LEU A 122 -10.93 -5.91 9.73
N ILE A 123 -10.86 -5.18 8.64
CA ILE A 123 -12.02 -4.88 7.79
C ILE A 123 -11.85 -5.65 6.48
N GLU A 124 -12.72 -6.62 6.25
CA GLU A 124 -12.79 -7.34 4.98
C GLU A 124 -13.59 -6.53 3.97
N LEU A 125 -12.98 -6.25 2.82
CA LEU A 125 -13.67 -5.68 1.67
C LEU A 125 -14.48 -6.77 1.00
N GLN A 126 -15.81 -6.58 0.93
CA GLN A 126 -16.72 -7.57 0.32
C GLN A 126 -16.73 -7.39 -1.20
N GLY A 127 -16.68 -8.51 -1.93
CA GLY A 127 -16.61 -8.52 -3.38
C GLY A 127 -15.16 -8.38 -3.90
N GLN A 128 -14.90 -9.06 -5.02
CA GLN A 128 -13.60 -8.95 -5.73
C GLN A 128 -13.67 -7.80 -6.76
N ASP A 129 -13.85 -6.58 -6.28
CA ASP A 129 -13.96 -5.41 -7.13
C ASP A 129 -12.71 -4.55 -7.01
N ARG A 130 -11.88 -4.61 -8.04
CA ARG A 130 -10.64 -3.82 -8.17
C ARG A 130 -10.87 -2.32 -7.98
N ARG A 131 -12.02 -1.82 -8.45
CA ARG A 131 -12.42 -0.42 -8.26
C ARG A 131 -12.50 -0.04 -6.78
N HIS A 132 -13.11 -0.90 -5.96
CA HIS A 132 -13.23 -0.66 -4.52
C HIS A 132 -11.87 -0.67 -3.82
N GLU A 133 -10.98 -1.59 -4.20
CA GLU A 133 -9.62 -1.63 -3.65
C GLU A 133 -8.85 -0.34 -3.96
N LEU A 134 -8.87 0.12 -5.22
CA LEU A 134 -8.19 1.33 -5.64
C LEU A 134 -8.76 2.59 -4.97
N ILE A 135 -10.07 2.67 -4.80
CA ILE A 135 -10.72 3.78 -4.08
C ILE A 135 -10.26 3.79 -2.61
N ALA A 136 -10.25 2.65 -1.94
CA ALA A 136 -9.81 2.56 -0.55
C ALA A 136 -8.35 3.01 -0.38
N MET A 137 -7.45 2.58 -1.28
CA MET A 137 -6.06 3.04 -1.32
C MET A 137 -5.95 4.54 -1.59
N GLY A 138 -6.72 5.05 -2.57
CA GLY A 138 -6.70 6.46 -2.98
C GLY A 138 -7.10 7.40 -1.84
N LEU A 139 -8.17 7.09 -1.13
CA LEU A 139 -8.64 7.87 0.01
C LEU A 139 -7.59 7.96 1.13
N ASN A 140 -6.82 6.90 1.35
CA ASN A 140 -5.77 6.88 2.37
C ASN A 140 -4.48 7.59 1.94
N HIS A 141 -4.13 7.54 0.66
CA HIS A 141 -2.79 7.92 0.19
C HIS A 141 -2.72 9.12 -0.77
N ILE A 142 -3.85 9.54 -1.33
CA ILE A 142 -3.95 10.79 -2.11
C ILE A 142 -4.49 11.91 -1.22
N SER A 143 -5.62 11.67 -0.57
CA SER A 143 -6.29 12.66 0.28
C SER A 143 -5.96 12.53 1.76
N GLY A 144 -5.38 11.40 2.18
CA GLY A 144 -5.08 11.08 3.57
C GLY A 144 -3.78 11.66 4.11
N LYS A 145 -3.49 11.34 5.38
CA LYS A 145 -2.34 11.87 6.14
C LYS A 145 -0.96 11.35 5.66
N LYS A 146 -0.88 10.14 5.09
CA LYS A 146 0.37 9.52 4.63
C LYS A 146 0.34 9.36 3.12
N ARG A 147 0.67 10.41 2.40
CA ARG A 147 0.67 10.43 0.94
C ARG A 147 1.78 9.54 0.36
N TRP A 148 1.48 8.88 -0.75
CA TRP A 148 2.48 8.26 -1.61
C TRP A 148 3.25 9.31 -2.43
N SER A 149 4.30 8.87 -3.14
CA SER A 149 4.95 9.73 -4.11
C SER A 149 3.94 10.20 -5.17
N PRO A 150 4.11 11.40 -5.73
CA PRO A 150 3.19 11.92 -6.77
C PRO A 150 3.06 10.97 -7.97
N VAL A 151 4.15 10.31 -8.37
CA VAL A 151 4.13 9.29 -9.44
C VAL A 151 3.16 8.16 -9.09
N ASN A 152 3.25 7.62 -7.87
CA ASN A 152 2.40 6.50 -7.45
C ASN A 152 0.93 6.91 -7.26
N GLN A 153 0.68 8.14 -6.77
CA GLN A 153 -0.67 8.70 -6.73
C GLN A 153 -1.28 8.82 -8.12
N THR A 154 -0.51 9.33 -9.09
CA THR A 154 -1.00 9.52 -10.46
C THR A 154 -1.24 8.19 -11.17
N ARG A 155 -0.42 7.17 -10.91
CA ARG A 155 -0.65 5.83 -11.46
C ARG A 155 -1.95 5.22 -10.95
N LEU A 156 -2.25 5.36 -9.64
CA LEU A 156 -3.52 4.92 -9.11
C LEU A 156 -4.71 5.67 -9.76
N ILE A 157 -4.59 6.99 -9.96
CA ILE A 157 -5.61 7.78 -10.68
C ILE A 157 -5.80 7.25 -12.10
N ARG A 158 -4.72 6.94 -12.82
CA ARG A 158 -4.78 6.36 -14.16
C ARG A 158 -5.51 5.03 -14.17
N ASP A 159 -5.20 4.14 -13.25
CA ASP A 159 -5.81 2.81 -13.20
C ASP A 159 -7.31 2.88 -12.84
N LEU A 160 -7.73 3.86 -12.01
CA LEU A 160 -9.16 4.15 -11.82
C LEU A 160 -9.84 4.59 -13.12
N PHE A 161 -9.14 5.34 -13.96
CA PHE A 161 -9.65 5.81 -15.25
C PHE A 161 -9.65 4.68 -16.29
N GLU A 162 -8.50 4.01 -16.50
CA GLU A 162 -8.28 3.06 -17.59
C GLU A 162 -8.82 1.66 -17.27
N GLU A 163 -8.56 1.13 -16.08
CA GLU A 163 -8.99 -0.23 -15.70
C GLU A 163 -10.43 -0.26 -15.16
N CYS A 164 -10.82 0.76 -14.39
CA CYS A 164 -12.14 0.80 -13.76
C CYS A 164 -13.17 1.62 -14.52
N GLY A 165 -12.79 2.29 -15.63
CA GLY A 165 -13.69 3.06 -16.49
C GLY A 165 -14.33 4.27 -15.79
N MET A 166 -13.73 4.79 -14.71
CA MET A 166 -14.25 5.96 -14.00
C MET A 166 -14.01 7.23 -14.79
N THR A 167 -15.00 8.11 -14.82
CA THR A 167 -14.86 9.46 -15.41
C THR A 167 -14.01 10.37 -14.53
N GLU A 168 -13.44 11.44 -15.12
CA GLU A 168 -12.73 12.49 -14.36
C GLU A 168 -13.55 13.02 -13.17
N GLU A 169 -14.86 13.22 -13.40
CA GLU A 169 -15.75 13.74 -12.37
C GLU A 169 -15.95 12.77 -11.21
N GLU A 170 -16.16 11.49 -11.52
CA GLU A 170 -16.27 10.46 -10.50
C GLU A 170 -14.99 10.33 -9.67
N ILE A 171 -13.81 10.35 -10.33
CA ILE A 171 -12.51 10.28 -9.64
C ILE A 171 -12.32 11.50 -8.73
N CYS A 172 -12.59 12.71 -9.26
CA CYS A 172 -12.45 13.94 -8.47
C CYS A 172 -13.36 13.93 -7.25
N ASN A 173 -14.63 13.57 -7.43
CA ASN A 173 -15.60 13.52 -6.33
C ASN A 173 -15.25 12.42 -5.31
N THR A 174 -14.82 11.26 -5.78
CA THR A 174 -14.48 10.12 -4.91
C THR A 174 -13.22 10.39 -4.09
N LEU A 175 -12.18 10.94 -4.71
CA LEU A 175 -10.88 11.17 -4.05
C LEU A 175 -10.75 12.56 -3.41
N GLY A 176 -11.72 13.45 -3.61
CA GLY A 176 -11.68 14.82 -3.08
C GLY A 176 -10.55 15.67 -3.71
N ILE A 177 -10.25 15.46 -5.01
CA ILE A 177 -9.23 16.18 -5.76
C ILE A 177 -9.87 17.08 -6.82
N THR A 178 -9.14 18.11 -7.26
CA THR A 178 -9.64 19.01 -8.31
C THR A 178 -9.38 18.46 -9.70
N LYS A 179 -10.23 18.80 -10.69
CA LYS A 179 -9.99 18.48 -12.10
C LYS A 179 -8.64 19.03 -12.60
N HIS A 180 -8.24 20.19 -12.11
CA HIS A 180 -6.94 20.77 -12.44
C HIS A 180 -5.78 19.87 -11.97
N TYR A 181 -5.81 19.45 -10.69
CA TYR A 181 -4.81 18.52 -10.14
C TYR A 181 -4.78 17.20 -10.93
N LEU A 182 -5.93 16.59 -11.18
CA LEU A 182 -6.02 15.33 -11.93
C LEU A 182 -5.38 15.47 -13.32
N ARG A 183 -5.80 16.47 -14.11
CA ARG A 183 -5.29 16.67 -15.47
C ARG A 183 -3.81 17.00 -15.51
N ARG A 184 -3.34 17.84 -14.57
CA ARG A 184 -1.91 18.17 -14.46
C ARG A 184 -1.10 16.92 -14.13
N SER A 185 -1.49 16.15 -13.13
CA SER A 185 -0.82 14.91 -12.74
C SER A 185 -0.75 13.91 -13.90
N MET A 186 -1.85 13.71 -14.64
CA MET A 186 -1.88 12.80 -15.79
C MET A 186 -0.92 13.25 -16.92
N ARG A 187 -0.86 14.55 -17.22
CA ARG A 187 0.09 15.10 -18.20
C ARG A 187 1.54 14.92 -17.74
N THR A 188 1.81 15.19 -16.47
CA THR A 188 3.14 14.98 -15.87
C THR A 188 3.57 13.53 -15.99
N LEU A 189 2.68 12.57 -15.68
CA LEU A 189 2.98 11.15 -15.82
C LEU A 189 3.29 10.76 -17.27
N ALA A 190 2.48 11.21 -18.22
CA ALA A 190 2.71 10.96 -19.65
C ALA A 190 4.07 11.50 -20.13
N LEU A 191 4.47 12.69 -19.63
CA LEU A 191 5.78 13.26 -19.95
C LEU A 191 6.92 12.44 -19.34
N ILE A 192 6.76 11.98 -18.09
CA ILE A 192 7.74 11.11 -17.42
C ILE A 192 7.89 9.78 -18.16
N GLU A 193 6.78 9.17 -18.61
CA GLU A 193 6.82 7.91 -19.34
C GLU A 193 7.56 8.09 -20.68
N ARG A 194 7.26 9.15 -21.43
CA ARG A 194 8.02 9.49 -22.64
C ARG A 194 9.51 9.72 -22.37
N TYR A 195 9.86 10.37 -21.25
CA TYR A 195 11.26 10.56 -20.86
C TYR A 195 11.93 9.21 -20.54
N LYS A 196 11.24 8.31 -19.85
CA LYS A 196 11.75 6.96 -19.53
C LYS A 196 11.98 6.09 -20.77
N ASP A 197 11.22 6.32 -21.82
CA ASP A 197 11.37 5.62 -23.09
C ASP A 197 12.47 6.23 -24.00
N SER A 198 13.09 7.34 -23.58
CA SER A 198 14.22 7.97 -24.29
C SER A 198 15.56 7.37 -23.84
N ASP A 199 16.63 7.71 -24.58
CA ASP A 199 18.01 7.30 -24.28
C ASP A 199 18.52 7.76 -22.89
N TYR A 200 17.78 8.66 -22.23
CA TYR A 200 18.08 9.20 -20.90
C TYR A 200 17.17 8.66 -19.80
N GLY A 201 16.34 7.69 -20.10
CA GLY A 201 15.28 7.20 -19.22
C GLY A 201 15.79 6.60 -17.89
N ASP A 202 16.99 6.02 -17.90
CA ASP A 202 17.70 5.49 -16.74
C ASP A 202 18.07 6.55 -15.69
N GLN A 203 18.10 7.82 -16.08
CA GLN A 203 18.40 8.95 -15.21
C GLN A 203 17.17 9.47 -14.44
N PHE A 204 15.99 8.92 -14.71
CA PHE A 204 14.78 9.33 -13.98
C PHE A 204 14.82 8.84 -12.53
N GLN A 205 14.60 9.78 -11.61
CA GLN A 205 14.38 9.52 -10.18
C GLN A 205 13.06 10.18 -9.75
N THR A 206 12.35 9.57 -8.81
CA THR A 206 11.01 10.02 -8.39
C THR A 206 11.00 11.39 -7.71
N ASP A 207 12.12 11.82 -7.12
CA ASP A 207 12.32 13.16 -6.56
C ASP A 207 12.34 14.26 -7.64
N LYS A 208 12.59 13.90 -8.91
CA LYS A 208 12.54 14.82 -10.06
C LYS A 208 11.12 15.07 -10.60
N TYR A 209 10.08 14.49 -10.00
CA TYR A 209 8.71 14.67 -10.45
C TYR A 209 8.32 16.16 -10.59
N SER A 210 8.70 16.99 -9.64
CA SER A 210 8.39 18.44 -9.65
C SER A 210 8.95 19.15 -10.87
N ILE A 211 10.11 18.73 -11.39
CA ILE A 211 10.71 19.32 -12.60
C ILE A 211 9.78 19.08 -13.80
N PHE A 212 9.26 17.86 -13.94
CA PHE A 212 8.31 17.53 -15.02
C PHE A 212 6.96 18.24 -14.83
N GLU A 213 6.57 18.47 -13.59
CA GLU A 213 5.34 19.21 -13.26
C GLU A 213 5.43 20.70 -13.60
N GLU A 214 6.62 21.30 -13.53
CA GLU A 214 6.86 22.72 -13.88
C GLU A 214 6.87 22.97 -15.40
N ILE A 215 7.11 21.93 -16.21
CA ILE A 215 7.14 22.04 -17.69
C ILE A 215 5.72 22.09 -18.29
N ILE A 216 4.70 21.68 -17.54
CA ILE A 216 3.30 21.55 -17.96
C ILE A 216 2.45 22.74 -17.50
#